data_330050cd8c7c475811b58190caa77067
#
_entry.id   330050cd8c7c475811b58190caa77067
#
_cell.length_a   1.000
_cell.length_b   1.000
_cell.length_c   1.000
_cell.angle_alpha   90.00
_cell.angle_beta   90.00
_cell.angle_gamma   90.00
#
_symmetry.space_group_name_H-M   'P 1'
#
loop_
_entity.id
_entity.type
_entity.pdbx_description
1 polymer ?
#
loop_
_entity_poly.entity_id
_entity_poly.type
_entity_poly.pdbx_seq_one_letter_code
_entity_poly.pdbx_strand_id
1 'polypeptide(L)'
;HQIDVTLATGADPVAVAARLETALGPGVRVLSPEQRRQDASGLLAAFRLNLTALSLISVFVGVFLVLTSVQASLVRRRREFGILRCLGAAPAQVWWLIIVEAGLLGAGGALLGVPLGYLAALRNLDAVSGTLTSIYVLEGIDNLQLAPGTVLLALGVGILGAMAGALWPALDMARRNTVALL
;
A
#
# COMPACT_ATOMS: atom_id res chain seq x y z
N HIS A 1 -17.13 -28.00 18.56
CA HIS A 1 -16.93 -27.67 19.98
C HIS A 1 -15.43 -27.61 20.23
N GLN A 2 -14.98 -26.55 20.86
CA GLN A 2 -13.59 -26.32 21.25
C GLN A 2 -13.50 -26.41 22.78
N ILE A 3 -12.52 -27.12 23.29
CA ILE A 3 -12.28 -27.25 24.72
C ILE A 3 -10.86 -26.74 24.96
N ASP A 4 -10.74 -25.70 25.78
CA ASP A 4 -9.45 -25.20 26.19
C ASP A 4 -9.00 -25.87 27.49
N VAL A 5 -7.81 -26.46 27.46
CA VAL A 5 -7.21 -27.15 28.61
C VAL A 5 -6.06 -26.31 29.14
N THR A 6 -6.15 -25.89 30.42
CA THR A 6 -5.06 -25.20 31.11
C THR A 6 -4.13 -26.22 31.75
N LEU A 7 -2.83 -26.09 31.44
CA LEU A 7 -1.80 -26.96 31.99
C LEU A 7 -1.37 -26.50 33.39
N ALA A 8 -1.14 -27.44 34.28
CA ALA A 8 -0.52 -27.14 35.58
C ALA A 8 0.92 -26.64 35.41
N THR A 9 1.36 -25.76 36.30
CA THR A 9 2.70 -25.17 36.27
C THR A 9 3.78 -26.25 36.31
N GLY A 10 4.55 -26.39 35.21
CA GLY A 10 5.64 -27.36 35.08
C GLY A 10 5.34 -28.62 34.24
N ALA A 11 4.14 -28.73 33.67
CA ALA A 11 3.81 -29.85 32.76
C ALA A 11 4.35 -29.57 31.35
N ASP A 12 4.99 -30.57 30.74
CA ASP A 12 5.45 -30.47 29.35
C ASP A 12 4.23 -30.52 28.40
N PRO A 13 3.98 -29.43 27.59
CA PRO A 13 2.82 -29.37 26.73
C PRO A 13 2.80 -30.43 25.63
N VAL A 14 3.97 -30.88 25.17
CA VAL A 14 4.09 -31.90 24.12
C VAL A 14 3.70 -33.29 24.65
N ALA A 15 4.16 -33.62 25.86
CA ALA A 15 3.85 -34.91 26.49
C ALA A 15 2.35 -35.01 26.87
N VAL A 16 1.75 -33.90 27.31
CA VAL A 16 0.31 -33.86 27.62
C VAL A 16 -0.53 -33.96 26.36
N ALA A 17 -0.15 -33.27 25.27
CA ALA A 17 -0.84 -33.36 24.00
C ALA A 17 -0.88 -34.77 23.44
N ALA A 18 0.26 -35.48 23.45
CA ALA A 18 0.33 -36.90 23.00
C ALA A 18 -0.55 -37.84 23.84
N ARG A 19 -0.61 -37.61 25.16
CA ARG A 19 -1.50 -38.39 26.04
C ARG A 19 -2.99 -38.14 25.79
N LEU A 20 -3.34 -36.87 25.54
CA LEU A 20 -4.72 -36.49 25.24
C LEU A 20 -5.17 -37.03 23.88
N GLU A 21 -4.31 -37.00 22.85
CA GLU A 21 -4.62 -37.61 21.54
C GLU A 21 -4.85 -39.12 21.65
N THR A 22 -4.03 -39.80 22.48
CA THR A 22 -4.19 -41.26 22.72
C THR A 22 -5.47 -41.57 23.51
N ALA A 23 -5.86 -40.71 24.43
CA ALA A 23 -7.03 -40.93 25.31
C ALA A 23 -8.36 -40.58 24.64
N LEU A 24 -8.38 -39.61 23.74
CA LEU A 24 -9.61 -39.06 23.11
C LEU A 24 -9.98 -39.77 21.80
N GLY A 25 -9.07 -40.55 21.22
CA GLY A 25 -9.33 -41.37 20.02
C GLY A 25 -9.29 -40.59 18.71
N PRO A 26 -9.46 -41.28 17.55
CA PRO A 26 -9.36 -40.67 16.23
C PRO A 26 -10.56 -39.76 15.97
N GLY A 27 -10.32 -38.46 15.96
CA GLY A 27 -11.35 -37.44 15.71
C GLY A 27 -11.13 -36.14 16.49
N VAL A 28 -10.26 -36.16 17.49
CA VAL A 28 -9.88 -34.98 18.26
C VAL A 28 -8.44 -34.60 17.92
N ARG A 29 -8.24 -33.38 17.45
CA ARG A 29 -6.90 -32.83 17.20
C ARG A 29 -6.49 -31.95 18.38
N VAL A 30 -5.45 -32.30 19.06
CA VAL A 30 -4.86 -31.47 20.12
C VAL A 30 -3.86 -30.52 19.48
N LEU A 31 -4.15 -29.21 19.51
CA LEU A 31 -3.27 -28.19 18.97
C LEU A 31 -2.54 -27.50 20.11
N SER A 32 -1.21 -27.46 20.03
CA SER A 32 -0.43 -26.66 20.97
C SER A 32 -0.64 -25.14 20.66
N PRO A 33 -0.48 -24.27 21.67
CA PRO A 33 -0.55 -22.82 21.45
C PRO A 33 0.42 -22.33 20.36
N GLU A 34 1.60 -22.96 20.24
CA GLU A 34 2.60 -22.65 19.23
C GLU A 34 2.13 -23.04 17.82
N GLN A 35 1.56 -24.24 17.65
CA GLN A 35 1.02 -24.70 16.36
C GLN A 35 -0.14 -23.80 15.91
N ARG A 36 -1.03 -23.43 16.85
CA ARG A 36 -2.14 -22.52 16.57
C ARG A 36 -1.64 -21.13 16.14
N ARG A 37 -0.57 -20.62 16.78
CA ARG A 37 0.09 -19.36 16.37
C ARG A 37 0.76 -19.47 15.01
N GLN A 38 1.39 -20.62 14.71
CA GLN A 38 2.03 -20.84 13.41
C GLN A 38 1.00 -20.91 12.29
N ASP A 39 -0.09 -21.63 12.45
CA ASP A 39 -1.17 -21.70 11.47
C ASP A 39 -1.83 -20.33 11.27
N ALA A 40 -2.11 -19.60 12.35
CA ALA A 40 -2.63 -18.24 12.27
C ALA A 40 -1.65 -17.27 11.60
N SER A 41 -0.34 -17.38 11.89
CA SER A 41 0.68 -16.55 11.27
C SER A 41 0.84 -16.83 9.78
N GLY A 42 0.70 -18.09 9.35
CA GLY A 42 0.70 -18.49 7.94
C GLY A 42 -0.47 -17.88 7.16
N LEU A 43 -1.67 -17.94 7.72
CA LEU A 43 -2.87 -17.32 7.13
C LEU A 43 -2.73 -15.79 7.06
N LEU A 44 -2.24 -15.17 8.14
CA LEU A 44 -1.99 -13.72 8.18
C LEU A 44 -0.90 -13.29 7.18
N ALA A 45 0.15 -14.10 7.00
CA ALA A 45 1.20 -13.84 6.02
C ALA A 45 0.65 -13.88 4.59
N ALA A 46 -0.17 -14.88 4.24
CA ALA A 46 -0.82 -14.98 2.94
C ALA A 46 -1.78 -13.81 2.69
N PHE A 47 -2.57 -13.43 3.70
CA PHE A 47 -3.47 -12.28 3.63
C PHE A 47 -2.70 -10.97 3.43
N ARG A 48 -1.61 -10.76 4.22
CA ARG A 48 -0.74 -9.60 4.09
C ARG A 48 -0.08 -9.52 2.70
N LEU A 49 0.35 -10.65 2.15
CA LEU A 49 0.92 -10.70 0.81
C LEU A 49 -0.10 -10.29 -0.25
N ASN A 50 -1.34 -10.77 -0.14
CA ASN A 50 -2.42 -10.41 -1.04
C ASN A 50 -2.75 -8.90 -0.97
N LEU A 51 -2.86 -8.34 0.25
CA LEU A 51 -3.05 -6.89 0.43
C LEU A 51 -1.88 -6.08 -0.13
N THR A 52 -0.65 -6.55 0.05
CA THR A 52 0.54 -5.90 -0.51
C THR A 52 0.52 -5.91 -2.04
N ALA A 53 0.14 -7.03 -2.65
CA ALA A 53 -0.01 -7.14 -4.10
C ALA A 53 -1.08 -6.17 -4.64
N LEU A 54 -2.25 -6.10 -3.99
CA LEU A 54 -3.30 -5.15 -4.35
C LEU A 54 -2.84 -3.69 -4.22
N SER A 55 -2.10 -3.37 -3.15
CA SER A 55 -1.52 -2.03 -2.97
C SER A 55 -0.53 -1.69 -4.07
N LEU A 56 0.32 -2.64 -4.46
CA LEU A 56 1.29 -2.45 -5.54
C LEU A 56 0.61 -2.20 -6.88
N ILE A 57 -0.44 -2.97 -7.18
CA ILE A 57 -1.27 -2.76 -8.38
C ILE A 57 -1.90 -1.36 -8.36
N SER A 58 -2.44 -0.93 -7.23
CA SER A 58 -3.04 0.41 -7.08
C SER A 58 -2.03 1.53 -7.33
N VAL A 59 -0.79 1.39 -6.80
CA VAL A 59 0.31 2.34 -7.07
C VAL A 59 0.66 2.34 -8.56
N PHE A 60 0.75 1.18 -9.19
CA PHE A 60 1.04 1.07 -10.62
C PHE A 60 -0.02 1.77 -11.47
N VAL A 61 -1.31 1.55 -11.18
CA VAL A 61 -2.42 2.24 -11.85
C VAL A 61 -2.34 3.75 -11.63
N GLY A 62 -2.02 4.19 -10.41
CA GLY A 62 -1.83 5.60 -10.09
C GLY A 62 -0.71 6.24 -10.92
N VAL A 63 0.45 5.60 -11.01
CA VAL A 63 1.58 6.04 -11.84
C VAL A 63 1.18 6.12 -13.32
N PHE A 64 0.45 5.11 -13.82
CA PHE A 64 -0.05 5.09 -15.19
C PHE A 64 -1.03 6.24 -15.49
N LEU A 65 -1.93 6.55 -14.55
CA LEU A 65 -2.85 7.69 -14.68
C LEU A 65 -2.10 9.02 -14.71
N VAL A 66 -1.06 9.18 -13.87
CA VAL A 66 -0.20 10.36 -13.92
C VAL A 66 0.51 10.47 -15.27
N LEU A 67 1.09 9.37 -15.76
CA LEU A 67 1.77 9.32 -17.06
C LEU A 67 0.84 9.80 -18.19
N THR A 68 -0.37 9.25 -18.27
CA THR A 68 -1.35 9.61 -19.31
C THR A 68 -1.82 11.07 -19.17
N SER A 69 -2.04 11.52 -17.93
CA SER A 69 -2.44 12.91 -17.64
C SER A 69 -1.36 13.91 -18.02
N VAL A 70 -0.09 13.64 -17.66
CA VAL A 70 1.05 14.49 -18.03
C VAL A 70 1.23 14.51 -19.54
N GLN A 71 1.16 13.35 -20.23
CA GLN A 71 1.23 13.32 -21.69
C GLN A 71 0.14 14.19 -22.34
N ALA A 72 -1.11 14.08 -21.90
CA ALA A 72 -2.20 14.90 -22.42
C ALA A 72 -2.01 16.39 -22.15
N SER A 73 -1.46 16.76 -20.99
CA SER A 73 -1.12 18.15 -20.64
C SER A 73 -0.02 18.69 -21.54
N LEU A 74 1.05 17.93 -21.75
CA LEU A 74 2.19 18.34 -22.59
C LEU A 74 1.79 18.54 -24.06
N VAL A 75 0.91 17.69 -24.60
CA VAL A 75 0.38 17.86 -25.96
C VAL A 75 -0.37 19.18 -26.09
N ARG A 76 -1.20 19.53 -25.09
CA ARG A 76 -1.95 20.80 -25.10
C ARG A 76 -1.04 22.02 -24.97
N ARG A 77 0.03 21.94 -24.17
CA ARG A 77 0.98 23.05 -23.89
C ARG A 77 2.22 23.01 -24.78
N ARG A 78 2.22 22.18 -25.84
CA ARG A 78 3.37 21.98 -26.73
C ARG A 78 3.92 23.30 -27.28
N ARG A 79 3.04 24.21 -27.71
CA ARG A 79 3.43 25.53 -28.25
C ARG A 79 4.13 26.40 -27.21
N GLU A 80 3.69 26.37 -25.95
CA GLU A 80 4.33 27.13 -24.85
C GLU A 80 5.78 26.68 -24.65
N PHE A 81 6.03 25.37 -24.64
CA PHE A 81 7.39 24.82 -24.53
C PHE A 81 8.24 25.14 -25.76
N GLY A 82 7.63 25.17 -26.95
CA GLY A 82 8.29 25.63 -28.18
C GLY A 82 8.77 27.09 -28.07
N ILE A 83 7.90 27.99 -27.61
CA ILE A 83 8.23 29.42 -27.41
C ILE A 83 9.36 29.56 -26.37
N LEU A 84 9.27 28.84 -25.22
CA LEU A 84 10.32 28.86 -24.20
C LEU A 84 11.68 28.46 -24.77
N ARG A 85 11.70 27.44 -25.63
CA ARG A 85 12.92 26.97 -26.31
C ARG A 85 13.46 27.99 -27.32
N CYS A 86 12.58 28.68 -28.04
CA CYS A 86 12.99 29.78 -28.94
C CYS A 86 13.59 30.95 -28.17
N LEU A 87 13.13 31.23 -26.95
CA LEU A 87 13.66 32.23 -26.05
C LEU A 87 14.98 31.84 -25.38
N GLY A 88 15.51 30.62 -25.68
CA GLY A 88 16.80 30.17 -25.21
C GLY A 88 16.74 29.23 -23.98
N ALA A 89 15.57 28.76 -23.58
CA ALA A 89 15.47 27.79 -22.47
C ALA A 89 16.20 26.48 -22.81
N ALA A 90 17.09 26.03 -21.92
CA ALA A 90 17.79 24.78 -22.09
C ALA A 90 16.84 23.57 -21.95
N PRO A 91 17.11 22.44 -22.65
CA PRO A 91 16.30 21.21 -22.50
C PRO A 91 16.14 20.75 -21.06
N ALA A 92 17.20 20.87 -20.26
CA ALA A 92 17.19 20.51 -18.86
C ALA A 92 16.23 21.38 -18.03
N GLN A 93 16.08 22.67 -18.36
CA GLN A 93 15.15 23.55 -17.65
C GLN A 93 13.69 23.15 -17.93
N VAL A 94 13.36 22.82 -19.18
CA VAL A 94 12.04 22.32 -19.54
C VAL A 94 11.74 21.00 -18.83
N TRP A 95 12.71 20.08 -18.82
CA TRP A 95 12.59 18.81 -18.10
C TRP A 95 12.33 19.01 -16.61
N TRP A 96 13.14 19.84 -15.95
CA TRP A 96 12.98 20.13 -14.53
C TRP A 96 11.62 20.78 -14.21
N LEU A 97 11.16 21.69 -15.07
CA LEU A 97 9.85 22.34 -14.90
C LEU A 97 8.72 21.28 -14.86
N ILE A 98 8.72 20.33 -15.79
CA ILE A 98 7.71 19.27 -15.86
C ILE A 98 7.77 18.35 -14.64
N ILE A 99 8.99 17.97 -14.22
CA ILE A 99 9.17 17.07 -13.05
C ILE A 99 8.73 17.77 -11.75
N VAL A 100 9.07 19.04 -11.57
CA VAL A 100 8.64 19.81 -10.39
C VAL A 100 7.12 19.99 -10.39
N GLU A 101 6.51 20.29 -11.53
CA GLU A 101 5.05 20.39 -11.66
C GLU A 101 4.37 19.07 -11.30
N ALA A 102 4.88 17.93 -11.80
CA ALA A 102 4.38 16.61 -11.45
C ALA A 102 4.58 16.29 -9.96
N GLY A 103 5.71 16.67 -9.39
CA GLY A 103 5.99 16.49 -7.96
C GLY A 103 5.04 17.29 -7.06
N LEU A 104 4.73 18.54 -7.42
CA LEU A 104 3.76 19.37 -6.70
C LEU A 104 2.33 18.79 -6.78
N LEU A 105 1.93 18.33 -7.97
CA LEU A 105 0.64 17.64 -8.14
C LEU A 105 0.59 16.33 -7.34
N GLY A 106 1.69 15.58 -7.34
CA GLY A 106 1.84 14.36 -6.53
C GLY A 106 1.75 14.65 -5.04
N ALA A 107 2.38 15.71 -4.55
CA ALA A 107 2.30 16.15 -3.17
C ALA A 107 0.86 16.54 -2.78
N GLY A 108 0.18 17.32 -3.61
CA GLY A 108 -1.23 17.68 -3.42
C GLY A 108 -2.15 16.46 -3.39
N GLY A 109 -1.95 15.53 -4.34
CA GLY A 109 -2.67 14.25 -4.39
C GLY A 109 -2.41 13.37 -3.17
N ALA A 110 -1.18 13.30 -2.69
CA ALA A 110 -0.82 12.53 -1.51
C ALA A 110 -1.38 13.13 -0.21
N LEU A 111 -1.37 14.47 -0.08
CA LEU A 111 -1.97 15.18 1.05
C LEU A 111 -3.49 14.94 1.17
N LEU A 112 -4.19 14.78 0.06
CA LEU A 112 -5.61 14.42 0.04
C LEU A 112 -5.83 12.91 0.16
N GLY A 113 -4.99 12.13 -0.51
CA GLY A 113 -5.10 10.66 -0.54
C GLY A 113 -4.87 9.98 0.79
N VAL A 114 -3.90 10.46 1.59
CA VAL A 114 -3.61 9.87 2.91
C VAL A 114 -4.80 9.98 3.86
N PRO A 115 -5.44 11.15 4.10
CA PRO A 115 -6.59 11.23 4.99
C PRO A 115 -7.81 10.48 4.42
N LEU A 116 -8.04 10.50 3.11
CA LEU A 116 -9.13 9.75 2.49
C LEU A 116 -8.92 8.23 2.64
N GLY A 117 -7.69 7.76 2.44
CA GLY A 117 -7.33 6.36 2.66
C GLY A 117 -7.51 5.93 4.11
N TYR A 118 -7.15 6.80 5.06
CA TYR A 118 -7.34 6.55 6.48
C TYR A 118 -8.83 6.46 6.85
N LEU A 119 -9.65 7.40 6.37
CA LEU A 119 -11.10 7.36 6.58
C LEU A 119 -11.74 6.11 5.98
N ALA A 120 -11.31 5.70 4.80
CA ALA A 120 -11.77 4.46 4.18
C ALA A 120 -11.38 3.23 5.00
N ALA A 121 -10.15 3.20 5.54
CA ALA A 121 -9.69 2.11 6.42
C ALA A 121 -10.51 2.01 7.70
N LEU A 122 -10.80 3.15 8.36
CA LEU A 122 -11.66 3.18 9.57
C LEU A 122 -13.04 2.60 9.29
N ARG A 123 -13.68 3.03 8.20
CA ARG A 123 -15.03 2.52 7.85
C ARG A 123 -15.06 1.04 7.51
N ASN A 124 -14.00 0.53 6.87
CA ASN A 124 -13.88 -0.90 6.58
C ASN A 124 -13.65 -1.73 7.86
N LEU A 125 -12.89 -1.22 8.83
CA LEU A 125 -12.72 -1.88 10.12
C LEU A 125 -14.02 -2.02 10.88
N ASP A 126 -14.88 -0.98 10.90
CA ASP A 126 -16.18 -1.03 11.53
C ASP A 126 -17.09 -2.10 10.90
N ALA A 127 -17.04 -2.25 9.58
CA ALA A 127 -17.81 -3.26 8.85
C ALA A 127 -17.29 -4.70 9.13
N VAL A 128 -15.99 -4.89 9.29
CA VAL A 128 -15.36 -6.20 9.55
C VAL A 128 -15.47 -6.57 11.03
N SER A 129 -15.31 -5.61 11.95
CA SER A 129 -15.42 -5.86 13.39
C SER A 129 -16.84 -6.29 13.77
N GLY A 130 -17.87 -5.75 13.14
CA GLY A 130 -19.26 -6.17 13.35
C GLY A 130 -19.50 -7.66 13.01
N THR A 131 -18.75 -8.22 12.09
CA THR A 131 -18.84 -9.63 11.69
C THR A 131 -17.95 -10.55 12.54
N LEU A 132 -16.78 -10.06 12.98
CA LEU A 132 -15.80 -10.85 13.73
C LEU A 132 -16.00 -10.83 15.25
N THR A 133 -16.62 -9.80 15.80
CA THR A 133 -16.92 -9.72 17.25
C THR A 133 -17.88 -10.83 17.72
N SER A 134 -18.64 -11.43 16.79
CA SER A 134 -19.50 -12.59 17.07
C SER A 134 -18.74 -13.90 17.22
N ILE A 135 -17.47 -14.00 16.80
CA ILE A 135 -16.73 -15.27 16.73
C ILE A 135 -15.46 -15.26 17.59
N TYR A 136 -14.85 -14.09 17.80
CA TYR A 136 -13.64 -13.95 18.60
C TYR A 136 -13.74 -12.74 19.51
N VAL A 137 -13.69 -12.98 20.83
CA VAL A 137 -13.41 -11.95 21.84
C VAL A 137 -11.93 -11.59 21.69
N LEU A 138 -11.60 -10.80 20.67
CA LEU A 138 -10.28 -10.18 20.56
C LEU A 138 -10.38 -8.82 21.22
N GLU A 139 -9.59 -8.64 22.27
CA GLU A 139 -9.32 -7.37 22.93
C GLU A 139 -9.16 -6.27 21.87
N GLY A 140 -9.88 -5.16 22.10
CA GLY A 140 -10.10 -4.07 21.18
C GLY A 140 -8.87 -3.63 20.40
N ILE A 141 -9.02 -3.65 19.08
CA ILE A 141 -8.16 -2.86 18.18
C ILE A 141 -8.63 -1.39 18.29
N ASP A 142 -8.54 -0.83 19.50
CA ASP A 142 -9.06 0.52 19.78
C ASP A 142 -8.11 1.64 19.33
N ASN A 143 -6.95 1.33 18.78
CA ASN A 143 -6.01 2.37 18.34
C ASN A 143 -5.35 2.00 17.01
N LEU A 144 -6.00 2.36 15.91
CA LEU A 144 -5.32 2.50 14.63
C LEU A 144 -4.37 3.72 14.72
N GLN A 145 -3.23 3.54 15.37
CA GLN A 145 -2.22 4.58 15.42
C GLN A 145 -1.55 4.65 14.04
N LEU A 146 -1.82 5.72 13.31
CA LEU A 146 -1.02 6.08 12.14
C LEU A 146 0.41 6.33 12.61
N ALA A 147 1.27 5.32 12.48
CA ALA A 147 2.68 5.54 12.71
C ALA A 147 3.16 6.64 11.74
N PRO A 148 3.84 7.68 12.23
CA PRO A 148 4.29 8.79 11.37
C PRO A 148 5.16 8.31 10.21
N GLY A 149 5.89 7.21 10.39
CA GLY A 149 6.63 6.54 9.32
C GLY A 149 5.76 6.05 8.17
N THR A 150 4.56 5.52 8.44
CA THR A 150 3.62 5.07 7.41
C THR A 150 3.09 6.26 6.59
N VAL A 151 2.79 7.37 7.25
CA VAL A 151 2.34 8.60 6.58
C VAL A 151 3.45 9.15 5.68
N LEU A 152 4.68 9.24 6.19
CA LEU A 152 5.84 9.68 5.40
C LEU A 152 6.10 8.77 4.20
N LEU A 153 5.98 7.47 4.40
CA LEU A 153 6.15 6.49 3.32
C LEU A 153 5.06 6.66 2.26
N ALA A 154 3.80 6.82 2.66
CA ALA A 154 2.68 7.05 1.73
C ALA A 154 2.84 8.35 0.94
N LEU A 155 3.24 9.46 1.60
CA LEU A 155 3.57 10.71 0.94
C LEU A 155 4.73 10.55 -0.04
N GLY A 156 5.81 9.87 0.38
CA GLY A 156 6.97 9.58 -0.46
C GLY A 156 6.60 8.79 -1.71
N VAL A 157 5.82 7.71 -1.55
CA VAL A 157 5.35 6.89 -2.68
C VAL A 157 4.47 7.71 -3.63
N GLY A 158 3.58 8.57 -3.11
CA GLY A 158 2.73 9.43 -3.93
C GLY A 158 3.54 10.44 -4.76
N ILE A 159 4.49 11.12 -4.15
CA ILE A 159 5.34 12.12 -4.83
C ILE A 159 6.28 11.45 -5.83
N LEU A 160 7.02 10.40 -5.40
CA LEU A 160 7.95 9.68 -6.27
C LEU A 160 7.23 8.97 -7.41
N GLY A 161 6.05 8.41 -7.14
CA GLY A 161 5.20 7.79 -8.16
C GLY A 161 4.75 8.80 -9.23
N ALA A 162 4.35 10.00 -8.82
CA ALA A 162 3.97 11.07 -9.74
C ALA A 162 5.17 11.54 -10.60
N MET A 163 6.34 11.73 -9.97
CA MET A 163 7.57 12.08 -10.69
C MET A 163 7.99 10.97 -11.66
N ALA A 164 7.92 9.70 -11.24
CA ALA A 164 8.22 8.55 -12.10
C ALA A 164 7.28 8.47 -13.31
N GLY A 165 5.96 8.70 -13.11
CA GLY A 165 4.99 8.77 -14.20
C GLY A 165 5.27 9.91 -15.19
N ALA A 166 5.80 11.04 -14.73
CA ALA A 166 6.15 12.17 -15.56
C ALA A 166 7.51 12.03 -16.26
N LEU A 167 8.37 11.11 -15.82
CA LEU A 167 9.76 11.01 -16.26
C LEU A 167 9.89 10.81 -17.78
N TRP A 168 9.16 9.83 -18.30
CA TRP A 168 9.19 9.50 -19.73
C TRP A 168 8.68 10.66 -20.61
N PRO A 169 7.47 11.22 -20.37
CA PRO A 169 6.97 12.35 -21.18
C PRO A 169 7.85 13.59 -21.06
N ALA A 170 8.42 13.87 -19.90
CA ALA A 170 9.33 14.99 -19.71
C ALA A 170 10.61 14.85 -20.54
N LEU A 171 11.19 13.63 -20.58
CA LEU A 171 12.37 13.33 -21.40
C LEU A 171 12.06 13.42 -22.89
N ASP A 172 10.93 12.90 -23.33
CA ASP A 172 10.51 12.96 -24.73
C ASP A 172 10.34 14.42 -25.18
N MET A 173 9.66 15.25 -24.38
CA MET A 173 9.47 16.66 -24.67
C MET A 173 10.79 17.44 -24.69
N ALA A 174 11.70 17.18 -23.75
CA ALA A 174 13.00 17.86 -23.69
C ALA A 174 13.91 17.51 -24.87
N ARG A 175 13.78 16.33 -25.46
CA ARG A 175 14.59 15.84 -26.60
C ARG A 175 14.03 16.25 -27.96
N ARG A 176 12.79 16.68 -28.06
CA ARG A 176 12.18 17.08 -29.33
C ARG A 176 12.83 18.35 -29.89
N ASN A 177 13.06 18.37 -31.19
CA ASN A 177 13.59 19.52 -31.87
C ASN A 177 12.61 20.71 -31.79
N THR A 178 13.14 21.94 -31.61
CA THR A 178 12.37 23.16 -31.47
C THR A 178 11.42 23.41 -32.64
N VAL A 179 11.87 23.08 -33.87
CA VAL A 179 11.04 23.22 -35.09
C VAL A 179 9.84 22.29 -35.11
N ALA A 180 9.94 21.13 -34.48
CA ALA A 180 8.83 20.18 -34.40
C ALA A 180 7.80 20.54 -33.31
N LEU A 181 8.08 21.55 -32.49
CA LEU A 181 7.20 22.02 -31.39
C LEU A 181 6.34 23.23 -31.82
N LEU A 182 6.69 23.90 -32.90
CA LEU A 182 5.94 25.02 -33.50
C LEU A 182 4.93 24.53 -34.54
#